data_06f70139d443f2e78b8def3d6bb434f0
#
_entry.id   06f70139d443f2e78b8def3d6bb434f0
#
_cell.length_a   1.000
_cell.length_b   1.000
_cell.length_c   1.000
_cell.angle_alpha   90.00
_cell.angle_beta   90.00
_cell.angle_gamma   90.00
#
_symmetry.space_group_name_H-M   'P 1'
#
loop_
_entity.id
_entity.type
_entity.pdbx_description
1 polymer ?
#
loop_
_entity_poly.entity_id
_entity_poly.type
_entity_poly.pdbx_seq_one_letter_code
_entity_poly.pdbx_strand_id
1 'polypeptide(L)'
;MSSAITIKTKLTTRRTSISFKKLTTIEIPSVISIEELNSDYPWSQGQFTTSIKNSNNLCYSLSFNGRTIGYLIVMLSVDTADILNIGIDSDFKRQGHGTALLIHLIEELRKRNISEILLEVRAGNKSAIQFYKRQGFEKISVRKNYYTKNSKNQSHREDGIIMRIKILSIKN
;
A
#
# COMPACT_ATOMS: atom_id res chain seq x y z
N MET A 1 -40.99 -39.18 31.66
CA MET A 1 -39.89 -39.34 30.74
C MET A 1 -39.87 -38.16 29.81
N SER A 2 -38.97 -37.21 30.08
CA SER A 2 -38.92 -35.94 29.33
C SER A 2 -37.66 -35.97 28.47
N SER A 3 -37.83 -35.99 27.14
CA SER A 3 -36.76 -35.99 26.18
C SER A 3 -36.29 -34.58 25.95
N ALA A 4 -35.08 -34.25 26.44
CA ALA A 4 -34.41 -32.99 26.18
C ALA A 4 -33.84 -33.01 24.72
N ILE A 5 -34.38 -32.15 23.85
CA ILE A 5 -33.83 -31.92 22.52
C ILE A 5 -32.64 -30.97 22.65
N THR A 6 -31.42 -31.51 22.49
CA THR A 6 -30.20 -30.71 22.45
C THR A 6 -30.01 -30.14 21.04
N ILE A 7 -30.31 -28.86 20.84
CA ILE A 7 -30.01 -28.15 19.60
C ILE A 7 -28.52 -27.75 19.65
N LYS A 8 -27.69 -28.51 18.91
CA LYS A 8 -26.29 -28.12 18.66
C LYS A 8 -26.26 -26.99 17.61
N THR A 9 -26.27 -25.75 18.05
CA THR A 9 -26.01 -24.61 17.18
C THR A 9 -24.50 -24.59 16.82
N LYS A 10 -24.18 -25.02 15.61
CA LYS A 10 -22.83 -24.85 15.02
C LYS A 10 -22.65 -23.37 14.71
N LEU A 11 -22.15 -22.58 15.63
CA LEU A 11 -21.62 -21.25 15.35
C LEU A 11 -20.36 -21.41 14.52
N THR A 12 -20.50 -21.29 13.20
CA THR A 12 -19.36 -21.14 12.30
C THR A 12 -18.85 -19.73 12.44
N THR A 13 -17.92 -19.49 13.35
CA THR A 13 -17.20 -18.24 13.46
C THR A 13 -16.38 -18.07 12.19
N ARG A 14 -16.87 -17.28 11.23
CA ARG A 14 -16.05 -16.86 10.07
C ARG A 14 -14.88 -16.08 10.64
N ARG A 15 -13.71 -16.71 10.72
CA ARG A 15 -12.47 -16.01 11.00
C ARG A 15 -12.29 -14.98 9.88
N THR A 16 -12.42 -13.72 10.22
CA THR A 16 -12.04 -12.62 9.33
C THR A 16 -10.55 -12.77 9.03
N SER A 17 -10.20 -13.08 7.78
CA SER A 17 -8.83 -13.33 7.40
C SER A 17 -8.31 -12.24 6.47
N ILE A 18 -7.21 -11.61 6.88
CA ILE A 18 -6.37 -10.78 6.02
C ILE A 18 -5.33 -11.70 5.38
N SER A 19 -5.10 -11.54 4.08
CA SER A 19 -4.05 -12.26 3.37
C SER A 19 -3.31 -11.34 2.41
N PHE A 20 -1.99 -11.55 2.33
CA PHE A 20 -1.11 -10.91 1.37
C PHE A 20 -0.79 -11.89 0.25
N LYS A 21 -0.85 -11.42 -0.99
CA LYS A 21 -0.51 -12.22 -2.17
C LYS A 21 0.33 -11.39 -3.12
N LYS A 22 1.11 -12.06 -3.96
CA LYS A 22 1.74 -11.39 -5.09
C LYS A 22 0.63 -10.86 -6.00
N LEU A 23 0.70 -9.56 -6.30
CA LEU A 23 -0.26 -8.92 -7.22
C LEU A 23 0.01 -9.43 -8.63
N THR A 24 -1.05 -9.85 -9.30
CA THR A 24 -1.01 -10.32 -10.69
C THR A 24 -1.92 -9.46 -11.58
N THR A 25 -1.91 -9.72 -12.86
CA THR A 25 -2.79 -9.01 -13.80
C THR A 25 -4.29 -9.27 -13.57
N ILE A 26 -4.62 -10.34 -12.86
CA ILE A 26 -6.01 -10.70 -12.52
C ILE A 26 -6.63 -9.66 -11.57
N GLU A 27 -5.84 -9.12 -10.64
CA GLU A 27 -6.32 -8.14 -9.67
C GLU A 27 -6.31 -6.70 -10.19
N ILE A 28 -5.79 -6.44 -11.40
CA ILE A 28 -5.70 -5.08 -11.97
C ILE A 28 -7.05 -4.32 -11.93
N PRO A 29 -8.21 -4.89 -12.30
CA PRO A 29 -9.46 -4.14 -12.22
C PRO A 29 -9.79 -3.68 -10.80
N SER A 30 -9.52 -4.52 -9.80
CA SER A 30 -9.76 -4.18 -8.39
C SER A 30 -8.82 -3.07 -7.90
N VAL A 31 -7.52 -3.13 -8.24
CA VAL A 31 -6.58 -2.11 -7.81
C VAL A 31 -6.78 -0.78 -8.54
N ILE A 32 -7.23 -0.77 -9.79
CA ILE A 32 -7.63 0.46 -10.51
C ILE A 32 -8.80 1.12 -9.78
N SER A 33 -9.85 0.37 -9.44
CA SER A 33 -10.99 0.93 -8.72
C SER A 33 -10.59 1.55 -7.37
N ILE A 34 -9.64 0.90 -6.66
CA ILE A 34 -9.09 1.45 -5.41
C ILE A 34 -8.29 2.73 -5.69
N GLU A 35 -7.46 2.73 -6.73
CA GLU A 35 -6.62 3.88 -7.09
C GLU A 35 -7.44 5.11 -7.49
N GLU A 36 -8.45 4.93 -8.34
CA GLU A 36 -9.35 6.00 -8.80
C GLU A 36 -10.08 6.69 -7.64
N LEU A 37 -10.43 5.95 -6.60
CA LEU A 37 -11.05 6.51 -5.39
C LEU A 37 -10.05 7.21 -4.46
N ASN A 38 -8.76 6.98 -4.64
CA ASN A 38 -7.70 7.46 -3.75
C ASN A 38 -6.89 8.63 -4.29
N SER A 39 -6.89 8.83 -5.61
CA SER A 39 -5.97 9.74 -6.27
C SER A 39 -6.68 10.62 -7.29
N ASP A 40 -6.40 11.93 -7.25
CA ASP A 40 -6.80 12.86 -8.32
C ASP A 40 -6.01 12.59 -9.62
N TYR A 41 -4.94 11.80 -9.54
CA TYR A 41 -4.06 11.43 -10.65
C TYR A 41 -3.79 9.93 -10.60
N PRO A 42 -4.80 9.10 -10.87
CA PRO A 42 -4.69 7.66 -10.73
C PRO A 42 -3.73 7.04 -11.76
N TRP A 43 -3.05 5.99 -11.34
CA TRP A 43 -2.29 5.16 -12.26
C TRP A 43 -3.21 4.48 -13.27
N SER A 44 -2.79 4.48 -14.51
CA SER A 44 -3.47 3.76 -15.58
C SER A 44 -3.23 2.23 -15.47
N GLN A 45 -4.08 1.46 -16.14
CA GLN A 45 -3.89 0.01 -16.31
C GLN A 45 -2.50 -0.35 -16.84
N GLY A 46 -1.98 0.46 -17.79
CA GLY A 46 -0.64 0.26 -18.37
C GLY A 46 0.47 0.38 -17.33
N GLN A 47 0.39 1.36 -16.43
CA GLN A 47 1.38 1.55 -15.36
C GLN A 47 1.37 0.37 -14.37
N PHE A 48 0.19 -0.11 -13.95
CA PHE A 48 0.07 -1.31 -13.12
C PHE A 48 0.65 -2.53 -13.84
N THR A 49 0.27 -2.75 -15.10
CA THR A 49 0.75 -3.89 -15.90
C THR A 49 2.26 -3.88 -16.06
N THR A 50 2.84 -2.72 -16.38
CA THR A 50 4.30 -2.56 -16.51
C THR A 50 5.01 -2.83 -15.18
N SER A 51 4.47 -2.30 -14.08
CA SER A 51 5.05 -2.52 -12.76
C SER A 51 5.00 -3.98 -12.33
N ILE A 52 3.90 -4.70 -12.60
CA ILE A 52 3.77 -6.13 -12.28
C ILE A 52 4.74 -7.00 -13.10
N LYS A 53 5.00 -6.63 -14.34
CA LYS A 53 5.92 -7.35 -15.21
C LYS A 53 7.40 -7.07 -14.94
N ASN A 54 7.71 -6.00 -14.23
CA ASN A 54 9.08 -5.64 -13.91
C ASN A 54 9.62 -6.54 -12.78
N SER A 55 10.67 -7.31 -13.08
CA SER A 55 11.30 -8.24 -12.12
C SER A 55 11.94 -7.55 -10.91
N ASN A 56 12.27 -6.26 -11.03
CA ASN A 56 12.82 -5.47 -9.92
C ASN A 56 11.72 -4.94 -8.99
N ASN A 57 10.45 -5.20 -9.28
CA ASN A 57 9.36 -4.75 -8.44
C ASN A 57 8.81 -5.85 -7.56
N LEU A 58 8.49 -5.48 -6.32
CA LEU A 58 7.61 -6.23 -5.45
C LEU A 58 6.20 -5.62 -5.55
N CYS A 59 5.26 -6.44 -5.97
CA CYS A 59 3.88 -6.03 -6.11
C CYS A 59 3.01 -6.96 -5.26
N TYR A 60 2.27 -6.39 -4.31
CA TYR A 60 1.41 -7.14 -3.39
C TYR A 60 -0.03 -6.66 -3.46
N SER A 61 -0.96 -7.57 -3.31
CA SER A 61 -2.36 -7.30 -2.98
C SER A 61 -2.64 -7.70 -1.54
N LEU A 62 -3.48 -6.91 -0.87
CA LEU A 62 -4.07 -7.19 0.41
C LEU A 62 -5.52 -7.59 0.20
N SER A 63 -5.90 -8.75 0.70
CA SER A 63 -7.28 -9.24 0.62
C SER A 63 -7.88 -9.40 2.02
N PHE A 64 -9.18 -9.12 2.11
CA PHE A 64 -10.01 -9.36 3.28
C PHE A 64 -11.18 -10.26 2.87
N ASN A 65 -11.29 -11.43 3.47
CA ASN A 65 -12.28 -12.44 3.10
C ASN A 65 -12.35 -12.75 1.59
N GLY A 66 -11.19 -12.74 0.91
CA GLY A 66 -11.08 -13.02 -0.52
C GLY A 66 -11.28 -11.82 -1.45
N ARG A 67 -11.76 -10.66 -0.96
CA ARG A 67 -11.86 -9.41 -1.72
C ARG A 67 -10.55 -8.65 -1.62
N THR A 68 -10.02 -8.17 -2.72
CA THR A 68 -8.88 -7.25 -2.74
C THR A 68 -9.31 -5.90 -2.18
N ILE A 69 -8.65 -5.48 -1.09
CA ILE A 69 -8.93 -4.22 -0.37
C ILE A 69 -7.75 -3.27 -0.33
N GLY A 70 -6.63 -3.65 -0.90
CA GLY A 70 -5.45 -2.81 -0.97
C GLY A 70 -4.36 -3.40 -1.85
N TYR A 71 -3.36 -2.57 -2.15
CA TYR A 71 -2.21 -2.96 -2.94
C TYR A 71 -0.98 -2.15 -2.54
N LEU A 72 0.18 -2.66 -2.91
CA LEU A 72 1.47 -2.03 -2.70
C LEU A 72 2.40 -2.38 -3.87
N ILE A 73 3.03 -1.37 -4.45
CA ILE A 73 4.01 -1.51 -5.53
C ILE A 73 5.31 -0.84 -5.09
N VAL A 74 6.39 -1.61 -5.14
CA VAL A 74 7.70 -1.21 -4.65
C VAL A 74 8.75 -1.58 -5.68
N MET A 75 9.64 -0.66 -6.01
CA MET A 75 10.81 -0.91 -6.83
C MET A 75 12.00 -1.20 -5.92
N LEU A 76 12.74 -2.26 -6.22
CA LEU A 76 13.96 -2.62 -5.51
C LEU A 76 15.18 -2.01 -6.19
N SER A 77 16.07 -1.48 -5.39
CA SER A 77 17.44 -1.13 -5.73
C SER A 77 18.41 -2.04 -4.95
N VAL A 78 19.71 -1.75 -4.96
CA VAL A 78 20.73 -2.61 -4.33
C VAL A 78 20.50 -2.75 -2.83
N ASP A 79 20.30 -1.62 -2.13
CA ASP A 79 20.20 -1.51 -0.67
C ASP A 79 18.97 -0.72 -0.20
N THR A 80 18.16 -0.23 -1.14
CA THR A 80 16.96 0.57 -0.90
C THR A 80 15.75 -0.01 -1.63
N ALA A 81 14.57 0.38 -1.18
CA ALA A 81 13.31 0.09 -1.83
C ALA A 81 12.48 1.38 -1.94
N ASP A 82 11.91 1.65 -3.11
CA ASP A 82 11.07 2.81 -3.36
C ASP A 82 9.61 2.39 -3.42
N ILE A 83 8.76 2.89 -2.52
CA ILE A 83 7.32 2.73 -2.64
C ILE A 83 6.84 3.61 -3.79
N LEU A 84 6.45 2.97 -4.89
CA LEU A 84 5.94 3.65 -6.09
C LEU A 84 4.46 3.98 -5.97
N ASN A 85 3.67 3.07 -5.39
CA ASN A 85 2.25 3.27 -5.16
C ASN A 85 1.73 2.36 -4.04
N ILE A 86 0.79 2.88 -3.24
CA ILE A 86 0.09 2.15 -2.20
C ILE A 86 -1.34 2.67 -2.08
N GLY A 87 -2.31 1.77 -2.06
CA GLY A 87 -3.72 2.12 -1.90
C GLY A 87 -4.46 1.17 -1.00
N ILE A 88 -5.43 1.71 -0.27
CA ILE A 88 -6.41 0.97 0.51
C ILE A 88 -7.81 1.42 0.07
N ASP A 89 -8.69 0.47 -0.16
CA ASP A 89 -10.11 0.70 -0.45
C ASP A 89 -10.71 1.64 0.61
N SER A 90 -11.50 2.62 0.18
CA SER A 90 -12.08 3.67 1.02
C SER A 90 -12.81 3.11 2.25
N ASP A 91 -13.57 2.01 2.07
CA ASP A 91 -14.34 1.36 3.12
C ASP A 91 -13.47 0.67 4.18
N PHE A 92 -12.20 0.42 3.85
CA PHE A 92 -11.22 -0.26 4.70
C PHE A 92 -10.13 0.65 5.23
N LYS A 93 -10.20 1.96 4.95
CA LYS A 93 -9.26 2.94 5.51
C LYS A 93 -9.40 3.07 7.03
N ARG A 94 -8.31 3.51 7.68
CA ARG A 94 -8.22 3.79 9.13
C ARG A 94 -8.48 2.57 10.03
N GLN A 95 -8.37 1.37 9.48
CA GLN A 95 -8.51 0.09 10.18
C GLN A 95 -7.18 -0.66 10.33
N GLY A 96 -6.04 0.01 10.11
CA GLY A 96 -4.70 -0.58 10.24
C GLY A 96 -4.18 -1.28 8.99
N HIS A 97 -4.97 -1.39 7.91
CA HIS A 97 -4.59 -2.15 6.71
C HIS A 97 -3.37 -1.58 5.97
N GLY A 98 -3.22 -0.25 5.92
CA GLY A 98 -2.01 0.37 5.36
C GLY A 98 -0.76 0.06 6.19
N THR A 99 -0.88 0.05 7.50
CA THR A 99 0.20 -0.36 8.41
C THR A 99 0.55 -1.84 8.21
N ALA A 100 -0.45 -2.70 8.04
CA ALA A 100 -0.22 -4.12 7.76
C ALA A 100 0.55 -4.35 6.44
N LEU A 101 0.25 -3.59 5.37
CA LEU A 101 1.03 -3.62 4.12
C LEU A 101 2.48 -3.19 4.33
N LEU A 102 2.74 -2.13 5.12
CA LEU A 102 4.10 -1.68 5.40
C LEU A 102 4.88 -2.69 6.26
N ILE A 103 4.25 -3.30 7.25
CA ILE A 103 4.87 -4.36 8.07
C ILE A 103 5.25 -5.54 7.17
N HIS A 104 4.34 -6.01 6.34
CA HIS A 104 4.61 -7.08 5.38
C HIS A 104 5.78 -6.74 4.45
N LEU A 105 5.82 -5.51 3.93
CA LEU A 105 6.93 -5.03 3.11
C LEU A 105 8.26 -5.07 3.89
N ILE A 106 8.30 -4.54 5.11
CA ILE A 106 9.51 -4.52 5.94
C ILE A 106 10.05 -5.93 6.19
N GLU A 107 9.17 -6.90 6.45
CA GLU A 107 9.56 -8.30 6.62
C GLU A 107 10.17 -8.89 5.34
N GLU A 108 9.58 -8.59 4.18
CA GLU A 108 10.10 -9.02 2.89
C GLU A 108 11.45 -8.36 2.52
N LEU A 109 11.62 -7.09 2.86
CA LEU A 109 12.86 -6.35 2.60
C LEU A 109 14.01 -6.79 3.53
N ARG A 110 13.72 -7.13 4.79
CA ARG A 110 14.71 -7.71 5.71
C ARG A 110 15.30 -9.02 5.19
N LYS A 111 14.49 -9.89 4.59
CA LYS A 111 14.97 -11.15 3.95
C LYS A 111 15.93 -10.89 2.78
N ARG A 112 15.90 -9.67 2.22
CA ARG A 112 16.73 -9.24 1.08
C ARG A 112 17.89 -8.35 1.48
N ASN A 113 18.10 -8.12 2.79
CA ASN A 113 19.12 -7.22 3.33
C ASN A 113 18.97 -5.77 2.83
N ILE A 114 17.75 -5.35 2.51
CA ILE A 114 17.46 -3.96 2.17
C ILE A 114 17.30 -3.16 3.46
N SER A 115 18.00 -2.04 3.56
CA SER A 115 18.15 -1.27 4.78
C SER A 115 17.29 -0.01 4.87
N GLU A 116 16.76 0.47 3.74
CA GLU A 116 16.00 1.71 3.69
C GLU A 116 14.78 1.58 2.77
N ILE A 117 13.68 2.26 3.16
CA ILE A 117 12.52 2.49 2.29
C ILE A 117 12.41 3.98 2.03
N LEU A 118 12.27 4.31 0.76
CA LEU A 118 12.01 5.64 0.25
C LEU A 118 10.59 5.73 -0.31
N LEU A 119 10.04 6.92 -0.32
CA LEU A 119 8.82 7.24 -1.05
C LEU A 119 8.78 8.72 -1.41
N GLU A 120 7.98 9.03 -2.43
CA GLU A 120 7.64 10.41 -2.77
C GLU A 120 6.13 10.61 -2.62
N VAL A 121 5.74 11.71 -1.99
CA VAL A 121 4.33 12.06 -1.77
C VAL A 121 4.09 13.53 -2.11
N ARG A 122 2.95 13.83 -2.75
CA ARG A 122 2.52 15.22 -3.03
C ARG A 122 2.37 16.00 -1.73
N ALA A 123 2.86 17.23 -1.69
CA ALA A 123 2.80 18.09 -0.50
C ALA A 123 1.36 18.35 -0.01
N GLY A 124 0.38 18.34 -0.91
CA GLY A 124 -1.05 18.46 -0.60
C GLY A 124 -1.66 17.21 0.02
N ASN A 125 -1.05 16.03 -0.15
CA ASN A 125 -1.56 14.79 0.44
C ASN A 125 -1.21 14.69 1.94
N LYS A 126 -1.85 15.58 2.74
CA LYS A 126 -1.61 15.67 4.18
C LYS A 126 -1.91 14.36 4.92
N SER A 127 -2.92 13.62 4.45
CA SER A 127 -3.31 12.34 5.04
C SER A 127 -2.21 11.29 4.91
N ALA A 128 -1.64 11.12 3.70
CA ALA A 128 -0.55 10.20 3.46
C ALA A 128 0.72 10.62 4.22
N ILE A 129 1.08 11.91 4.21
CA ILE A 129 2.23 12.43 4.95
C ILE A 129 2.10 12.11 6.44
N GLN A 130 0.93 12.33 7.04
CA GLN A 130 0.70 12.00 8.45
C GLN A 130 0.74 10.50 8.70
N PHE A 131 0.21 9.69 7.79
CA PHE A 131 0.31 8.24 7.86
C PHE A 131 1.76 7.79 7.89
N TYR A 132 2.58 8.21 6.93
CA TYR A 132 3.99 7.83 6.86
C TYR A 132 4.79 8.30 8.08
N LYS A 133 4.55 9.53 8.56
CA LYS A 133 5.17 10.02 9.81
C LYS A 133 4.86 9.12 11.01
N ARG A 134 3.61 8.68 11.16
CA ARG A 134 3.22 7.74 12.23
C ARG A 134 3.88 6.36 12.09
N GLN A 135 4.26 5.97 10.87
CA GLN A 135 5.01 4.74 10.63
C GLN A 135 6.54 4.91 10.81
N GLY A 136 7.00 6.09 11.20
CA GLY A 136 8.42 6.38 11.44
C GLY A 136 9.18 6.91 10.22
N PHE A 137 8.50 7.25 9.12
CA PHE A 137 9.16 7.92 8.00
C PHE A 137 9.49 9.37 8.33
N GLU A 138 10.70 9.76 7.97
CA GLU A 138 11.22 11.13 8.10
C GLU A 138 11.26 11.81 6.73
N LYS A 139 10.94 13.10 6.70
CA LYS A 139 11.11 13.92 5.50
C LYS A 139 12.61 14.19 5.30
N ILE A 140 13.16 13.82 4.15
CA ILE A 140 14.56 14.02 3.83
C ILE A 140 14.81 15.08 2.76
N SER A 141 13.83 15.34 1.87
CA SER A 141 13.97 16.31 0.78
C SER A 141 12.62 16.83 0.28
N VAL A 142 12.70 17.89 -0.52
CA VAL A 142 11.56 18.47 -1.25
C VAL A 142 11.96 18.70 -2.70
N ARG A 143 11.20 18.13 -3.61
CA ARG A 143 11.28 18.45 -5.05
C ARG A 143 10.34 19.60 -5.35
N LYS A 144 10.89 20.78 -5.52
CA LYS A 144 10.12 22.00 -5.78
C LYS A 144 9.40 21.93 -7.13
N ASN A 145 8.13 22.34 -7.13
CA ASN A 145 7.31 22.44 -8.37
C ASN A 145 7.31 21.16 -9.22
N TYR A 146 7.33 19.99 -8.60
CA TYR A 146 7.52 18.71 -9.29
C TYR A 146 6.26 18.22 -9.97
N TYR A 147 5.13 18.26 -9.28
CA TYR A 147 3.86 17.79 -9.79
C TYR A 147 3.08 18.87 -10.49
N THR A 148 2.48 18.54 -11.63
CA THR A 148 1.48 19.40 -12.26
C THR A 148 0.14 19.21 -11.58
N LYS A 149 -0.50 20.31 -11.17
CA LYS A 149 -1.86 20.33 -10.65
C LYS A 149 -2.75 21.01 -11.68
N ASN A 150 -3.52 20.23 -12.43
CA ASN A 150 -4.48 20.77 -13.38
C ASN A 150 -5.73 21.23 -12.63
N SER A 151 -5.87 22.52 -12.39
CA SER A 151 -7.16 23.12 -12.06
C SER A 151 -7.74 23.77 -13.31
N LYS A 152 -9.05 23.85 -13.40
CA LYS A 152 -9.83 24.20 -14.63
C LYS A 152 -9.39 25.46 -15.38
N ASN A 153 -8.49 26.31 -14.86
CA ASN A 153 -8.00 27.52 -15.54
C ASN A 153 -6.55 27.92 -15.21
N GLN A 154 -5.80 27.20 -14.42
CA GLN A 154 -4.40 27.53 -14.09
C GLN A 154 -3.59 26.26 -13.82
N SER A 155 -2.44 26.15 -14.49
CA SER A 155 -1.45 25.13 -14.20
C SER A 155 -0.65 25.55 -12.95
N HIS A 156 -1.05 25.05 -11.79
CA HIS A 156 -0.23 25.20 -10.59
C HIS A 156 0.72 24.02 -10.46
N ARG A 157 1.92 24.30 -9.99
CA ARG A 157 2.90 23.28 -9.65
C ARG A 157 2.85 23.00 -8.15
N GLU A 158 2.99 21.75 -7.79
CA GLU A 158 2.99 21.26 -6.42
C GLU A 158 4.31 20.58 -6.10
N ASP A 159 4.81 20.77 -4.88
CA ASP A 159 6.04 20.13 -4.41
C ASP A 159 5.82 18.62 -4.19
N GLY A 160 6.87 17.83 -4.45
CA GLY A 160 7.01 16.47 -4.00
C GLY A 160 7.81 16.42 -2.69
N ILE A 161 7.35 15.65 -1.71
CA ILE A 161 8.06 15.42 -0.44
C ILE A 161 8.66 14.03 -0.51
N ILE A 162 9.98 13.93 -0.38
CA ILE A 162 10.68 12.65 -0.28
C ILE A 162 10.78 12.29 1.20
N MET A 163 10.34 11.09 1.54
CA MET A 163 10.40 10.55 2.89
C MET A 163 11.16 9.23 2.91
N ARG A 164 11.75 8.91 4.06
CA ARG A 164 12.59 7.73 4.27
C ARG A 164 12.33 7.10 5.63
N ILE A 165 12.42 5.77 5.70
CA ILE A 165 12.58 5.02 6.94
C ILE A 165 13.75 4.06 6.82
N LYS A 166 14.55 3.94 7.89
CA LYS A 166 15.60 2.92 7.99
C LYS A 166 15.03 1.65 8.58
N ILE A 167 15.35 0.53 7.97
CA ILE A 167 14.98 -0.79 8.46
C ILE A 167 16.14 -1.30 9.31
N LEU A 168 15.90 -1.47 10.61
CA LEU A 168 16.91 -2.07 11.49
C LEU A 168 17.15 -3.52 11.09
N SER A 169 18.39 -3.85 10.77
CA SER A 169 18.82 -5.24 10.58
C SER A 169 18.69 -5.97 11.90
N ILE A 170 17.98 -7.08 11.92
CA ILE A 170 18.05 -8.01 13.06
C ILE A 170 19.43 -8.65 12.95
N LYS A 171 20.39 -8.18 13.76
CA LYS A 171 21.64 -8.91 13.93
C LYS A 171 21.30 -10.20 14.68
N ASN A 172 21.41 -11.33 13.99
CA ASN A 172 21.48 -12.64 14.62
C ASN A 172 22.77 -12.79 15.41
#